data_13519a0add435ae988a0a82c6d000f99
#
_entry.id   13519a0add435ae988a0a82c6d000f99
#
_cell.length_a   1.000
_cell.length_b   1.000
_cell.length_c   1.000
_cell.angle_alpha   90.00
_cell.angle_beta   90.00
_cell.angle_gamma   90.00
#
_symmetry.space_group_name_H-M   'P 1'
#
loop_
_entity.id
_entity.type
_entity.pdbx_description
1 polymer ?
#
loop_
_entity_poly.entity_id
_entity_poly.type
_entity_poly.pdbx_seq_one_letter_code
_entity_poly.pdbx_strand_id
1 'polypeptide(L)'
;MNEKVLKCLYDIKLAIDEIDSFFDGKEKRFEIYSSDTLLKRGIERNLEIIGEAVSRILREDPEFPILNAKRIVSLRNQIIHGYDTGSDENIWGIIINHVPKLKEEIEKFIGRGQ
;
A
#
# COMPACT_ATOMS: atom_id res chain seq x y z
N MET A 1 -11.87 -9.35 16.24
CA MET A 1 -11.02 -9.39 15.02
C MET A 1 -10.05 -10.55 15.16
N ASN A 2 -9.89 -11.29 14.08
CA ASN A 2 -9.01 -12.45 14.10
C ASN A 2 -7.52 -12.01 14.09
N GLU A 3 -6.67 -12.78 14.75
CA GLU A 3 -5.26 -12.45 14.90
C GLU A 3 -4.51 -12.37 13.56
N LYS A 4 -4.88 -13.21 12.59
CA LYS A 4 -4.27 -13.17 11.26
C LYS A 4 -4.61 -11.89 10.53
N VAL A 5 -5.85 -11.43 10.64
CA VAL A 5 -6.27 -10.15 10.06
C VAL A 5 -5.51 -9.01 10.73
N LEU A 6 -5.42 -9.02 12.06
CA LEU A 6 -4.73 -7.97 12.78
C LEU A 6 -3.25 -7.90 12.39
N LYS A 7 -2.59 -9.06 12.24
CA LYS A 7 -1.19 -9.08 11.77
C LYS A 7 -1.06 -8.46 10.38
N CYS A 8 -1.97 -8.79 9.47
CA CYS A 8 -1.94 -8.22 8.13
C CYS A 8 -2.15 -6.70 8.15
N LEU A 9 -3.01 -6.20 9.04
CA LEU A 9 -3.20 -4.76 9.21
C LEU A 9 -1.90 -4.08 9.66
N TYR A 10 -1.17 -4.69 10.58
CA TYR A 10 0.15 -4.17 10.99
C TYR A 10 1.17 -4.23 9.86
N ASP A 11 1.15 -5.28 9.04
CA ASP A 11 2.05 -5.37 7.87
C ASP A 11 1.78 -4.21 6.91
N ILE A 12 0.49 -3.88 6.69
CA ILE A 12 0.12 -2.75 5.84
C ILE A 12 0.61 -1.44 6.46
N LYS A 13 0.39 -1.26 7.76
CA LYS A 13 0.83 -0.05 8.46
C LYS A 13 2.34 0.15 8.34
N LEU A 14 3.11 -0.91 8.56
CA LEU A 14 4.57 -0.84 8.45
C LEU A 14 5.02 -0.49 7.03
N ALA A 15 4.37 -1.06 6.03
CA ALA A 15 4.69 -0.76 4.63
C ALA A 15 4.39 0.70 4.29
N ILE A 16 3.26 1.23 4.76
CA ILE A 16 2.91 2.64 4.54
C ILE A 16 3.91 3.56 5.26
N ASP A 17 4.25 3.23 6.51
CA ASP A 17 5.21 4.02 7.27
C ASP A 17 6.58 4.03 6.58
N GLU A 18 6.99 2.92 5.98
CA GLU A 18 8.24 2.87 5.23
C GLU A 18 8.19 3.75 3.97
N ILE A 19 7.07 3.71 3.23
CA ILE A 19 6.90 4.61 2.08
C ILE A 19 7.03 6.07 2.53
N ASP A 20 6.37 6.44 3.63
CA ASP A 20 6.46 7.80 4.16
C ASP A 20 7.90 8.15 4.54
N SER A 21 8.65 7.19 5.09
CA SER A 21 10.04 7.42 5.50
C SER A 21 10.96 7.73 4.33
N PHE A 22 10.65 7.24 3.13
CA PHE A 22 11.45 7.54 1.94
C PHE A 22 11.42 9.03 1.59
N PHE A 23 10.38 9.73 2.04
CA PHE A 23 10.24 11.17 1.79
C PHE A 23 10.54 12.02 3.01
N ASP A 24 11.07 11.41 4.06
CA ASP A 24 11.31 12.09 5.33
C ASP A 24 12.20 13.33 5.14
N GLY A 25 11.70 14.49 5.58
CA GLY A 25 12.39 15.75 5.40
C GLY A 25 12.43 16.27 3.98
N LYS A 26 11.74 15.62 3.05
CA LYS A 26 11.70 16.01 1.64
C LYS A 26 10.27 16.23 1.18
N GLU A 27 10.10 17.16 0.25
CA GLU A 27 8.82 17.37 -0.39
C GLU A 27 8.51 16.19 -1.33
N LYS A 28 7.27 15.72 -1.32
CA LYS A 28 6.82 14.68 -2.26
C LYS A 28 6.65 15.30 -3.64
N ARG A 29 7.60 15.03 -4.52
CA ARG A 29 7.62 15.57 -5.88
C ARG A 29 7.74 14.45 -6.89
N PHE A 30 6.91 14.51 -7.91
CA PHE A 30 6.89 13.49 -8.97
C PHE A 30 8.25 13.37 -9.66
N GLU A 31 8.91 14.48 -9.94
CA GLU A 31 10.21 14.48 -10.64
C GLU A 31 11.28 13.73 -9.86
N ILE A 32 11.25 13.85 -8.55
CA ILE A 32 12.19 13.13 -7.67
C ILE A 32 11.89 11.63 -7.74
N TYR A 33 10.61 11.26 -7.61
CA TYR A 33 10.19 9.87 -7.66
C TYR A 33 10.55 9.23 -9.01
N SER A 34 10.19 9.87 -10.11
CA SER A 34 10.35 9.29 -11.45
C SER A 34 11.81 9.13 -11.87
N SER A 35 12.71 9.94 -11.29
CA SER A 35 14.13 9.90 -11.65
C SER A 35 14.98 9.04 -10.71
N ASP A 36 14.41 8.52 -9.63
CA ASP A 36 15.15 7.75 -8.62
C ASP A 36 14.74 6.28 -8.67
N THR A 37 15.56 5.46 -9.32
CA THR A 37 15.27 4.03 -9.50
C THR A 37 15.19 3.30 -8.17
N LEU A 38 16.07 3.60 -7.22
CA LEU A 38 16.06 2.95 -5.90
C LEU A 38 14.76 3.28 -5.16
N LEU A 39 14.36 4.54 -5.17
CA LEU A 39 13.12 4.98 -4.56
C LEU A 39 11.92 4.27 -5.18
N LYS A 40 11.87 4.18 -6.51
CA LYS A 40 10.80 3.51 -7.22
C LYS A 40 10.70 2.04 -6.82
N ARG A 41 11.82 1.33 -6.75
CA ARG A 41 11.85 -0.08 -6.35
C ARG A 41 11.38 -0.27 -4.91
N GLY A 42 11.79 0.60 -4.00
CA GLY A 42 11.36 0.56 -2.61
C GLY A 42 9.86 0.76 -2.47
N ILE A 43 9.29 1.71 -3.21
CA ILE A 43 7.86 1.97 -3.20
C ILE A 43 7.09 0.80 -3.80
N GLU A 44 7.53 0.29 -4.95
CA GLU A 44 6.90 -0.87 -5.59
C GLU A 44 6.86 -2.07 -4.64
N ARG A 45 7.97 -2.33 -3.95
CA ARG A 45 8.04 -3.44 -2.98
C ARG A 45 7.03 -3.27 -1.87
N ASN A 46 6.89 -2.06 -1.33
CA ASN A 46 5.92 -1.81 -0.27
C ASN A 46 4.47 -1.89 -0.76
N LEU A 47 4.21 -1.47 -1.99
CA LEU A 47 2.87 -1.63 -2.58
C LEU A 47 2.54 -3.12 -2.78
N GLU A 48 3.51 -3.95 -3.14
CA GLU A 48 3.33 -5.40 -3.22
C GLU A 48 2.96 -5.98 -1.85
N ILE A 49 3.67 -5.56 -0.80
CA ILE A 49 3.40 -6.01 0.55
C ILE A 49 1.98 -5.64 0.98
N ILE A 50 1.58 -4.39 0.69
CA ILE A 50 0.22 -3.93 1.01
C ILE A 50 -0.82 -4.77 0.27
N GLY A 51 -0.65 -4.98 -1.03
CA GLY A 51 -1.58 -5.78 -1.82
C GLY A 51 -1.66 -7.22 -1.36
N GLU A 52 -0.54 -7.83 -1.01
CA GLU A 52 -0.52 -9.19 -0.48
C GLU A 52 -1.25 -9.29 0.87
N ALA A 53 -1.02 -8.31 1.75
CA ALA A 53 -1.68 -8.28 3.05
C ALA A 53 -3.20 -8.12 2.90
N VAL A 54 -3.65 -7.23 2.00
CA VAL A 54 -5.08 -7.07 1.70
C VAL A 54 -5.67 -8.38 1.19
N SER A 55 -4.95 -9.04 0.29
CA SER A 55 -5.39 -10.33 -0.26
C SER A 55 -5.58 -11.37 0.84
N ARG A 56 -4.63 -11.44 1.78
CA ARG A 56 -4.73 -12.36 2.92
C ARG A 56 -5.90 -12.04 3.84
N ILE A 57 -6.14 -10.76 4.10
CA ILE A 57 -7.29 -10.33 4.91
C ILE A 57 -8.59 -10.82 4.27
N LEU A 58 -8.72 -10.65 2.96
CA LEU A 58 -9.95 -11.05 2.26
C LEU A 58 -10.11 -12.56 2.17
N ARG A 59 -9.03 -13.34 2.25
CA ARG A 59 -9.12 -14.79 2.37
C ARG A 59 -9.63 -15.23 3.74
N GLU A 60 -9.17 -14.52 4.80
CA GLU A 60 -9.62 -14.81 6.17
C GLU A 60 -11.05 -14.29 6.42
N ASP A 61 -11.39 -13.15 5.86
CA ASP A 61 -12.70 -12.52 6.04
C ASP A 61 -13.08 -11.79 4.73
N PRO A 62 -13.83 -12.48 3.83
CA PRO A 62 -14.22 -11.89 2.55
C PRO A 62 -15.07 -10.63 2.67
N GLU A 63 -15.70 -10.40 3.82
CA GLU A 63 -16.55 -9.24 4.08
C GLU A 63 -15.80 -8.10 4.76
N PHE A 64 -14.49 -8.23 4.98
CA PHE A 64 -13.72 -7.19 5.66
C PHE A 64 -13.78 -5.87 4.87
N PRO A 65 -14.20 -4.76 5.51
CA PRO A 65 -14.59 -3.56 4.78
C PRO A 65 -13.42 -2.62 4.44
N ILE A 66 -12.44 -3.11 3.69
CA ILE A 66 -11.36 -2.26 3.17
C ILE A 66 -11.83 -1.66 1.85
N LEU A 67 -11.83 -0.33 1.78
CA LEU A 67 -12.21 0.39 0.57
C LEU A 67 -11.21 0.15 -0.55
N ASN A 68 -11.70 -0.03 -1.77
CA ASN A 68 -10.87 -0.24 -2.95
C ASN A 68 -9.95 -1.47 -2.87
N ALA A 69 -10.33 -2.47 -2.06
CA ALA A 69 -9.51 -3.67 -1.87
C ALA A 69 -9.16 -4.34 -3.19
N LYS A 70 -10.12 -4.47 -4.10
CA LYS A 70 -9.88 -5.07 -5.42
C LYS A 70 -8.84 -4.30 -6.22
N ARG A 71 -8.88 -2.97 -6.12
CA ARG A 71 -7.94 -2.09 -6.83
C ARG A 71 -6.52 -2.26 -6.29
N ILE A 72 -6.39 -2.37 -4.97
CA ILE A 72 -5.10 -2.57 -4.32
C ILE A 72 -4.50 -3.92 -4.73
N VAL A 73 -5.31 -4.98 -4.72
CA VAL A 73 -4.86 -6.31 -5.14
C VAL A 73 -4.48 -6.31 -6.62
N SER A 74 -5.27 -5.64 -7.46
CA SER A 74 -4.98 -5.51 -8.88
C SER A 74 -3.65 -4.80 -9.13
N LEU A 75 -3.40 -3.73 -8.39
CA LEU A 75 -2.12 -3.01 -8.49
C LEU A 75 -0.95 -3.92 -8.12
N ARG A 76 -1.07 -4.68 -7.03
CA ARG A 76 -0.05 -5.65 -6.62
C ARG A 76 0.24 -6.64 -7.74
N ASN A 77 -0.80 -7.15 -8.41
CA ASN A 77 -0.65 -8.10 -9.50
C ASN A 77 0.06 -7.44 -10.69
N GLN A 78 -0.26 -6.21 -11.02
CA GLN A 78 0.41 -5.46 -12.10
C GLN A 78 1.90 -5.29 -11.83
N ILE A 79 2.26 -4.93 -10.60
CA ILE A 79 3.66 -4.76 -10.20
C ILE A 79 4.42 -6.10 -10.31
N ILE A 80 3.86 -7.18 -9.79
CA ILE A 80 4.50 -8.51 -9.79
C ILE A 80 4.72 -8.99 -11.22
N HIS A 81 3.74 -8.78 -12.11
CA HIS A 81 3.84 -9.25 -13.48
C HIS A 81 4.58 -8.30 -14.41
N GLY A 82 5.02 -7.15 -13.92
CA GLY A 82 5.78 -6.20 -14.69
C GLY A 82 4.99 -5.54 -15.82
N TYR A 83 3.68 -5.44 -15.67
CA TYR A 83 2.85 -4.81 -16.70
C TYR A 83 3.14 -3.32 -16.81
N ASP A 84 3.28 -2.85 -18.03
CA ASP A 84 3.61 -1.47 -18.34
C ASP A 84 2.51 -0.47 -17.98
N THR A 85 1.33 -0.96 -17.63
CA THR A 85 0.23 -0.15 -17.14
C THR A 85 0.49 0.45 -15.76
N GLY A 86 1.54 -0.03 -15.06
CA GLY A 86 2.01 0.56 -13.81
C GLY A 86 2.98 1.69 -14.08
N SER A 87 2.59 2.64 -14.93
CA SER A 87 3.43 3.80 -15.20
C SER A 87 3.75 4.58 -13.93
N ASP A 88 4.82 5.36 -13.98
CA ASP A 88 5.23 6.20 -12.85
C ASP A 88 4.08 7.13 -12.42
N GLU A 89 3.33 7.66 -13.37
CA GLU A 89 2.18 8.54 -13.09
C GLU A 89 1.09 7.82 -12.31
N ASN A 90 0.77 6.57 -12.68
CA ASN A 90 -0.27 5.79 -12.00
C ASN A 90 0.14 5.47 -10.57
N ILE A 91 1.39 5.01 -10.38
CA ILE A 91 1.90 4.67 -9.05
C ILE A 91 1.96 5.92 -8.19
N TRP A 92 2.44 7.03 -8.74
CA TRP A 92 2.49 8.30 -8.03
C TRP A 92 1.11 8.75 -7.57
N GLY A 93 0.11 8.66 -8.46
CA GLY A 93 -1.28 8.98 -8.12
C GLY A 93 -1.79 8.15 -6.95
N ILE A 94 -1.42 6.89 -6.87
CA ILE A 94 -1.81 6.02 -5.77
C ILE A 94 -1.14 6.46 -4.46
N ILE A 95 0.15 6.80 -4.51
CA ILE A 95 0.89 7.27 -3.33
C ILE A 95 0.27 8.55 -2.77
N ILE A 96 -0.10 9.48 -3.63
CA ILE A 96 -0.60 10.79 -3.21
C ILE A 96 -2.07 10.74 -2.80
N ASN A 97 -2.90 9.98 -3.53
CA ASN A 97 -4.35 10.02 -3.37
C ASN A 97 -4.93 8.85 -2.56
N HIS A 98 -4.31 7.67 -2.62
CA HIS A 98 -4.90 6.47 -2.03
C HIS A 98 -4.19 5.98 -0.77
N VAL A 99 -2.87 6.07 -0.73
CA VAL A 99 -2.11 5.60 0.44
C VAL A 99 -2.47 6.36 1.71
N PRO A 100 -2.61 7.71 1.70
CA PRO A 100 -3.01 8.42 2.92
C PRO A 100 -4.39 8.01 3.44
N LYS A 101 -5.33 7.75 2.56
CA LYS A 101 -6.68 7.29 2.94
C LYS A 101 -6.63 5.88 3.53
N LEU A 102 -5.83 5.01 2.92
CA LEU A 102 -5.63 3.66 3.44
C LEU A 102 -4.98 3.70 4.82
N LYS A 103 -4.02 4.57 5.03
CA LYS A 103 -3.37 4.75 6.34
C LYS A 103 -4.39 5.07 7.42
N GLU A 104 -5.28 6.04 7.19
CA GLU A 104 -6.33 6.39 8.14
C GLU A 104 -7.25 5.21 8.43
N GLU A 105 -7.65 4.50 7.39
CA GLU A 105 -8.52 3.33 7.51
C GLU A 105 -7.88 2.22 8.33
N ILE A 106 -6.61 1.91 8.03
CA ILE A 106 -5.87 0.86 8.74
C ILE A 106 -5.69 1.21 10.22
N GLU A 107 -5.38 2.45 10.53
CA GLU A 107 -5.22 2.91 11.92
C GLU A 107 -6.52 2.77 12.71
N LYS A 108 -7.67 3.06 12.08
CA LYS A 108 -8.98 2.86 12.71
C LYS A 108 -9.25 1.39 13.00
N PHE A 109 -8.96 0.51 12.05
CA PHE A 109 -9.16 -0.93 12.24
C PHE A 109 -8.26 -1.47 13.36
N ILE A 110 -7.01 -1.06 13.40
CA ILE A 110 -6.08 -1.46 14.45
C ILE A 110 -6.58 -0.99 15.80
N GLY A 111 -7.05 0.26 15.90
CA GLY A 111 -7.61 0.80 17.14
C GLY A 111 -8.81 0.03 17.66
N ARG A 112 -9.66 -0.49 16.76
CA ARG A 112 -10.82 -1.31 17.14
C ARG A 112 -10.43 -2.72 17.55
N GLY A 113 -9.31 -3.22 17.05
CA GLY A 113 -8.85 -4.58 17.32
C GLY A 113 -8.09 -4.73 18.63
N GLN A 114 -7.79 -3.64 19.29
CA GLN A 114 -7.01 -3.65 20.53
C GLN A 114 -7.87 -3.47 21.78
#